data_94ed5cfb9722056db5c459dcec6ef0d2
#
_entry.id   94ed5cfb9722056db5c459dcec6ef0d2
#
_cell.length_a   1.000
_cell.length_b   1.000
_cell.length_c   1.000
_cell.angle_alpha   90.00
_cell.angle_beta   90.00
_cell.angle_gamma   90.00
#
_symmetry.space_group_name_H-M   'P 1'
#
loop_
_entity.id
_entity.type
_entity.pdbx_description
1 polymer ?
#
loop_
_entity_poly.entity_id
_entity_poly.type
_entity_poly.pdbx_seq_one_letter_code
_entity_poly.pdbx_strand_id
1 'polypeptide(L)'
;MINNNFKHYIFNIICILFFTLLTNQQNANEILIYADQITYDQQNNIIAKGKAKILYKNNIVSSNLIIYSQTTGDITLPMEFNLKDDRNNYYYGSSGSFDSNFEFGNIKDVKVLLEDGSRIVGNKIKREGKIDIISKGVYSPCDSKIKIANFLCPIWQLESEKMLHDYDKLFLYQKHSKMRVFNLPIFYSPYLLTPSPLRKERKSGFLTPSINLNFFDTKISQSTSLPYYFNLSQDKELTFTPIINYGGGIDSSQRFKFDYNQILPGGNLETKLTFDTTFENQNSDKWLKEGSLINNYNQNINEKFN
;
A
#
# COMPACT_ATOMS: atom_id res chain seq x y z
N MET A 1 -48.12 -36.76 44.55
CA MET A 1 -47.19 -37.37 43.62
C MET A 1 -46.85 -36.38 42.54
N ILE A 2 -45.68 -35.73 42.64
CA ILE A 2 -45.23 -34.81 41.60
C ILE A 2 -44.65 -35.65 40.46
N ASN A 3 -45.26 -35.50 39.27
CA ASN A 3 -44.98 -36.28 38.08
C ASN A 3 -43.49 -36.22 37.72
N ASN A 4 -42.83 -37.36 37.54
CA ASN A 4 -41.39 -37.46 37.21
C ASN A 4 -41.00 -36.63 35.98
N ASN A 5 -41.90 -36.47 35.02
CA ASN A 5 -41.69 -35.64 33.84
C ASN A 5 -41.51 -34.14 34.17
N PHE A 6 -42.14 -33.63 35.21
CA PHE A 6 -42.01 -32.23 35.62
C PHE A 6 -40.64 -31.93 36.24
N LYS A 7 -40.04 -32.88 36.94
CA LYS A 7 -38.67 -32.77 37.45
C LYS A 7 -37.61 -32.70 36.34
N HIS A 8 -37.78 -33.49 35.28
CA HIS A 8 -36.90 -33.47 34.13
C HIS A 8 -37.00 -32.16 33.33
N TYR A 9 -38.17 -31.55 33.20
CA TYR A 9 -38.37 -30.26 32.58
C TYR A 9 -37.68 -29.14 33.36
N ILE A 10 -37.83 -29.10 34.67
CA ILE A 10 -37.17 -28.12 35.54
C ILE A 10 -35.66 -28.28 35.48
N PHE A 11 -35.15 -29.50 35.54
CA PHE A 11 -33.71 -29.77 35.43
C PHE A 11 -33.13 -29.30 34.10
N ASN A 12 -33.81 -29.58 32.98
CA ASN A 12 -33.37 -29.10 31.64
C ASN A 12 -33.41 -27.56 31.55
N ILE A 13 -34.41 -26.90 32.08
CA ILE A 13 -34.49 -25.43 32.09
C ILE A 13 -33.33 -24.84 32.91
N ILE A 14 -33.02 -25.42 34.05
CA ILE A 14 -31.91 -24.98 34.92
C ILE A 14 -30.56 -25.21 34.21
N CYS A 15 -30.37 -26.34 33.52
CA CYS A 15 -29.17 -26.60 32.72
C CYS A 15 -29.02 -25.62 31.57
N ILE A 16 -30.10 -25.29 30.87
CA ILE A 16 -30.08 -24.30 29.78
C ILE A 16 -29.74 -22.90 30.32
N LEU A 17 -30.33 -22.49 31.42
CA LEU A 17 -30.04 -21.23 32.12
C LEU A 17 -28.57 -21.18 32.61
N PHE A 18 -28.06 -22.27 33.14
CA PHE A 18 -26.67 -22.35 33.59
C PHE A 18 -25.69 -22.31 32.40
N PHE A 19 -26.02 -22.94 31.23
CA PHE A 19 -25.21 -22.88 30.04
C PHE A 19 -25.21 -21.50 29.39
N THR A 20 -26.30 -20.74 29.46
CA THR A 20 -26.36 -19.35 28.94
C THR A 20 -25.58 -18.35 29.82
N LEU A 21 -25.40 -18.63 31.10
CA LEU A 21 -24.59 -17.82 32.01
C LEU A 21 -23.08 -18.01 31.83
N LEU A 22 -22.66 -19.14 31.24
CA LEU A 22 -21.24 -19.43 31.02
C LEU A 22 -20.66 -18.85 29.72
N THR A 23 -21.48 -18.29 28.81
CA THR A 23 -21.04 -17.80 27.51
C THR A 23 -20.70 -16.31 27.46
N ASN A 24 -20.81 -15.55 28.53
CA ASN A 24 -20.37 -14.17 28.63
C ASN A 24 -18.91 -14.07 29.11
N GLN A 25 -17.96 -14.72 28.45
CA GLN A 25 -16.57 -14.25 28.45
C GLN A 25 -16.50 -13.01 27.55
N GLN A 26 -16.83 -11.84 28.11
CA GLN A 26 -16.35 -10.59 27.57
C GLN A 26 -14.82 -10.66 27.61
N ASN A 27 -14.19 -10.83 26.45
CA ASN A 27 -12.78 -10.53 26.28
C ASN A 27 -12.61 -9.05 26.58
N ALA A 28 -12.35 -8.71 27.84
CA ALA A 28 -11.90 -7.38 28.22
C ALA A 28 -10.60 -7.16 27.46
N ASN A 29 -10.60 -6.23 26.51
CA ASN A 29 -9.40 -5.82 25.79
C ASN A 29 -8.53 -5.05 26.79
N GLU A 30 -7.68 -5.77 27.53
CA GLU A 30 -6.77 -5.18 28.51
C GLU A 30 -5.64 -4.44 27.81
N ILE A 31 -5.34 -3.23 28.28
CA ILE A 31 -4.13 -2.49 27.91
C ILE A 31 -3.02 -2.95 28.85
N LEU A 32 -1.97 -3.53 28.29
CA LEU A 32 -0.79 -3.93 29.06
C LEU A 32 0.32 -2.90 28.86
N ILE A 33 0.83 -2.36 29.96
CA ILE A 33 1.90 -1.35 29.97
C ILE A 33 3.12 -1.94 30.66
N TYR A 34 4.26 -1.92 29.98
CA TYR A 34 5.56 -2.34 30.48
C TYR A 34 6.55 -1.17 30.38
N ALA A 35 7.41 -0.99 31.39
CA ALA A 35 8.50 -0.01 31.38
C ALA A 35 9.53 -0.35 32.46
N ASP A 36 10.71 0.25 32.37
CA ASP A 36 11.70 0.14 33.44
C ASP A 36 11.23 0.88 34.71
N GLN A 37 10.45 1.97 34.56
CA GLN A 37 9.86 2.74 35.64
C GLN A 37 8.45 3.17 35.29
N ILE A 38 7.51 2.96 36.22
CA ILE A 38 6.12 3.41 36.11
C ILE A 38 5.80 4.32 37.28
N THR A 39 5.32 5.53 37.00
CA THR A 39 4.90 6.53 38.00
C THR A 39 3.53 7.09 37.63
N TYR A 40 2.87 7.72 38.60
CA TYR A 40 1.60 8.41 38.40
C TYR A 40 1.79 9.90 38.58
N ASP A 41 1.11 10.70 37.78
CA ASP A 41 1.05 12.15 37.99
C ASP A 41 -0.18 12.56 38.85
N GLN A 42 -0.30 13.87 39.10
CA GLN A 42 -1.41 14.43 39.88
C GLN A 42 -2.79 14.29 39.19
N GLN A 43 -2.80 14.02 37.86
CA GLN A 43 -4.01 13.86 37.05
C GLN A 43 -4.35 12.39 36.84
N ASN A 44 -3.70 11.50 37.60
CA ASN A 44 -3.87 10.06 37.53
C ASN A 44 -3.46 9.43 36.17
N ASN A 45 -2.54 10.10 35.44
CA ASN A 45 -1.94 9.52 34.25
C ASN A 45 -0.81 8.58 34.63
N ILE A 46 -0.68 7.47 33.91
CA ILE A 46 0.45 6.55 34.02
C ILE A 46 1.59 7.10 33.17
N ILE A 47 2.75 7.36 33.76
CA ILE A 47 3.97 7.77 33.10
C ILE A 47 4.93 6.59 33.08
N ALA A 48 5.09 5.95 31.93
CA ALA A 48 5.99 4.83 31.70
C ALA A 48 7.30 5.32 31.07
N LYS A 49 8.43 5.11 31.76
CA LYS A 49 9.78 5.58 31.36
C LYS A 49 10.72 4.41 31.18
N GLY A 50 11.58 4.49 30.17
CA GLY A 50 12.62 3.52 29.86
C GLY A 50 12.02 2.25 29.23
N LYS A 51 12.37 1.96 27.96
CA LYS A 51 11.88 0.82 27.19
C LYS A 51 10.36 0.61 27.32
N ALA A 52 9.61 1.71 27.43
CA ALA A 52 8.18 1.68 27.63
C ALA A 52 7.46 1.04 26.44
N LYS A 53 6.49 0.16 26.73
CA LYS A 53 5.74 -0.58 25.74
C LYS A 53 4.28 -0.68 26.12
N ILE A 54 3.38 -0.41 25.19
CA ILE A 54 1.95 -0.66 25.30
C ILE A 54 1.56 -1.77 24.32
N LEU A 55 0.80 -2.74 24.84
CA LEU A 55 0.14 -3.76 24.02
C LEU A 55 -1.37 -3.59 24.22
N TYR A 56 -2.07 -3.46 23.09
CA TYR A 56 -3.53 -3.41 23.06
C TYR A 56 -4.05 -4.09 21.80
N LYS A 57 -4.79 -5.17 21.97
CA LYS A 57 -5.16 -6.06 20.85
C LYS A 57 -3.87 -6.46 20.08
N ASN A 58 -3.83 -6.18 18.77
CA ASN A 58 -2.67 -6.44 17.92
C ASN A 58 -1.77 -5.20 17.72
N ASN A 59 -2.08 -4.08 18.39
CA ASN A 59 -1.25 -2.87 18.33
C ASN A 59 -0.13 -2.95 19.38
N ILE A 60 1.07 -2.60 18.98
CA ILE A 60 2.26 -2.59 19.83
C ILE A 60 2.94 -1.24 19.67
N VAL A 61 2.98 -0.45 20.74
CA VAL A 61 3.71 0.83 20.80
C VAL A 61 4.94 0.67 21.67
N SER A 62 6.06 1.20 21.22
CA SER A 62 7.32 1.24 21.99
C SER A 62 7.96 2.63 21.91
N SER A 63 8.36 3.18 23.05
CA SER A 63 9.04 4.47 23.19
C SER A 63 9.87 4.50 24.46
N ASN A 64 10.71 5.52 24.64
CA ASN A 64 11.39 5.77 25.89
C ASN A 64 10.50 6.48 26.93
N LEU A 65 9.41 7.09 26.48
CA LEU A 65 8.43 7.76 27.35
C LEU A 65 7.03 7.60 26.74
N ILE A 66 6.13 7.05 27.53
CA ILE A 66 4.70 6.92 27.21
C ILE A 66 3.90 7.50 28.37
N ILE A 67 2.94 8.34 28.05
CA ILE A 67 1.95 8.88 29.01
C ILE A 67 0.60 8.31 28.62
N TYR A 68 -0.02 7.60 29.54
CA TYR A 68 -1.34 7.01 29.36
C TYR A 68 -2.33 7.63 30.34
N SER A 69 -3.40 8.23 29.82
CA SER A 69 -4.46 8.78 30.63
C SER A 69 -5.45 7.69 31.05
N GLN A 70 -5.55 7.41 32.35
CA GLN A 70 -6.51 6.44 32.85
C GLN A 70 -7.97 6.94 32.73
N THR A 71 -8.17 8.26 32.63
CA THR A 71 -9.49 8.87 32.55
C THR A 71 -10.08 8.82 31.15
N THR A 72 -9.26 9.15 30.13
CA THR A 72 -9.71 9.21 28.72
C THR A 72 -9.26 8.01 27.90
N GLY A 73 -8.27 7.25 28.37
CA GLY A 73 -7.63 6.18 27.63
C GLY A 73 -6.63 6.67 26.57
N ASP A 74 -6.35 7.98 26.52
CA ASP A 74 -5.44 8.56 25.52
C ASP A 74 -4.00 8.19 25.81
N ILE A 75 -3.26 7.94 24.71
CA ILE A 75 -1.85 7.62 24.72
C ILE A 75 -1.09 8.80 24.12
N THR A 76 -0.16 9.39 24.87
CA THR A 76 0.70 10.46 24.42
C THR A 76 2.15 9.97 24.34
N LEU A 77 2.80 10.21 23.23
CA LEU A 77 4.16 9.80 22.89
C LEU A 77 4.99 11.08 22.60
N PRO A 78 5.57 11.69 23.63
CA PRO A 78 6.29 12.97 23.46
C PRO A 78 7.66 12.80 22.82
N MET A 79 8.15 11.57 22.71
CA MET A 79 9.45 11.22 22.16
C MET A 79 9.30 10.25 20.96
N GLU A 80 10.42 9.97 20.28
CA GLU A 80 10.46 8.99 19.21
C GLU A 80 9.85 7.65 19.64
N PHE A 81 9.08 7.07 18.74
CA PHE A 81 8.36 5.83 19.00
C PHE A 81 8.23 4.96 17.75
N ASN A 82 7.95 3.70 18.00
CA ASN A 82 7.57 2.72 17.00
C ASN A 82 6.17 2.19 17.34
N LEU A 83 5.30 2.15 16.35
CA LEU A 83 3.98 1.52 16.44
C LEU A 83 3.89 0.44 15.37
N LYS A 84 3.60 -0.79 15.78
CA LYS A 84 3.10 -1.84 14.90
C LYS A 84 1.58 -1.89 15.05
N ASP A 85 0.85 -1.69 13.96
CA ASP A 85 -0.61 -1.75 13.97
C ASP A 85 -1.14 -3.17 13.73
N ASP A 86 -2.47 -3.34 13.87
CA ASP A 86 -3.19 -4.59 13.67
C ASP A 86 -3.13 -5.13 12.22
N ARG A 87 -2.71 -4.29 11.27
CA ARG A 87 -2.51 -4.61 9.84
C ARG A 87 -1.06 -4.96 9.50
N ASN A 88 -0.20 -5.16 10.50
CA ASN A 88 1.24 -5.37 10.36
C ASN A 88 2.02 -4.20 9.71
N ASN A 89 1.47 -2.98 9.69
CA ASN A 89 2.22 -1.81 9.30
C ASN A 89 3.06 -1.30 10.47
N TYR A 90 4.26 -0.78 10.17
CA TYR A 90 5.16 -0.20 11.16
C TYR A 90 5.23 1.31 10.95
N TYR A 91 4.93 2.06 12.01
CA TYR A 91 5.01 3.52 12.03
C TYR A 91 6.16 3.94 12.95
N TYR A 92 6.98 4.85 12.46
CA TYR A 92 8.04 5.52 13.22
C TYR A 92 7.70 7.00 13.23
N GLY A 93 7.65 7.62 14.40
CA GLY A 93 7.36 9.04 14.56
C GLY A 93 8.28 9.71 15.56
N SER A 94 8.50 11.01 15.40
CA SER A 94 9.24 11.83 16.39
C SER A 94 8.41 12.10 17.64
N SER A 95 7.10 12.19 17.49
CA SER A 95 6.12 12.26 18.56
C SER A 95 4.73 11.90 18.04
N GLY A 96 3.80 11.56 18.93
CA GLY A 96 2.45 11.19 18.53
C GLY A 96 1.45 11.19 19.68
N SER A 97 0.19 11.06 19.33
CA SER A 97 -0.90 10.81 20.26
C SER A 97 -1.95 9.93 19.61
N PHE A 98 -2.59 9.09 20.39
CA PHE A 98 -3.64 8.18 19.95
C PHE A 98 -4.74 8.11 21.03
N ASP A 99 -5.95 7.81 20.57
CA ASP A 99 -7.01 7.37 21.46
C ASP A 99 -6.75 5.93 21.95
N SER A 100 -7.56 5.45 22.89
CA SER A 100 -7.44 4.12 23.48
C SER A 100 -7.51 2.97 22.46
N ASN A 101 -8.18 3.18 21.33
CA ASN A 101 -8.40 2.15 20.30
C ASN A 101 -7.41 2.24 19.13
N PHE A 102 -6.52 3.24 19.08
CA PHE A 102 -5.64 3.56 17.93
C PHE A 102 -6.41 3.91 16.65
N GLU A 103 -7.67 4.29 16.76
CA GLU A 103 -8.51 4.69 15.65
C GLU A 103 -8.34 6.18 15.30
N PHE A 104 -8.07 7.01 16.29
CA PHE A 104 -7.79 8.43 16.11
C PHE A 104 -6.41 8.77 16.65
N GLY A 105 -5.68 9.60 15.92
CA GLY A 105 -4.35 9.97 16.35
C GLY A 105 -3.62 10.93 15.44
N ASN A 106 -2.49 11.40 15.93
CA ASN A 106 -1.57 12.24 15.18
C ASN A 106 -0.15 11.73 15.36
N ILE A 107 0.64 11.78 14.28
CA ILE A 107 2.06 11.42 14.29
C ILE A 107 2.82 12.53 13.58
N LYS A 108 3.96 12.96 14.13
CA LYS A 108 4.88 13.91 13.49
C LYS A 108 6.10 13.19 12.93
N ASP A 109 6.66 13.73 11.84
CA ASP A 109 7.87 13.25 11.15
C ASP A 109 7.83 11.73 10.94
N VAL A 110 6.78 11.32 10.25
CA VAL A 110 6.41 9.91 10.18
C VAL A 110 7.11 9.18 9.05
N LYS A 111 7.51 7.95 9.34
CA LYS A 111 7.93 6.94 8.37
C LYS A 111 7.07 5.69 8.57
N VAL A 112 6.43 5.23 7.52
CA VAL A 112 5.59 4.02 7.53
C VAL A 112 6.22 2.98 6.64
N LEU A 113 6.35 1.77 7.16
CA LEU A 113 6.62 0.57 6.40
C LEU A 113 5.33 -0.25 6.36
N LEU A 114 4.76 -0.40 5.18
CA LEU A 114 3.54 -1.18 4.97
C LEU A 114 3.85 -2.68 4.92
N GLU A 115 2.82 -3.51 5.09
CA GLU A 115 2.94 -4.98 5.12
C GLU A 115 3.62 -5.55 3.85
N ASP A 116 3.39 -4.93 2.69
CA ASP A 116 3.99 -5.32 1.41
C ASP A 116 5.43 -4.85 1.20
N GLY A 117 6.02 -4.16 2.17
CA GLY A 117 7.37 -3.59 2.12
C GLY A 117 7.45 -2.20 1.50
N SER A 118 6.36 -1.65 0.97
CA SER A 118 6.32 -0.27 0.48
C SER A 118 6.40 0.74 1.62
N ARG A 119 6.82 1.95 1.30
CA ARG A 119 7.14 3.00 2.30
C ARG A 119 6.38 4.27 2.03
N ILE A 120 5.93 4.89 3.11
CA ILE A 120 5.37 6.24 3.11
C ILE A 120 6.15 7.08 4.11
N VAL A 121 6.55 8.27 3.71
CA VAL A 121 7.17 9.27 4.60
C VAL A 121 6.34 10.53 4.53
N GLY A 122 6.19 11.25 5.64
CA GLY A 122 5.44 12.50 5.67
C GLY A 122 5.76 13.35 6.89
N ASN A 123 5.45 14.64 6.83
CA ASN A 123 5.68 15.55 7.96
C ASN A 123 4.70 15.26 9.10
N LYS A 124 3.48 14.86 8.77
CA LYS A 124 2.42 14.56 9.74
C LYS A 124 1.47 13.54 9.17
N ILE A 125 1.04 12.59 10.01
CA ILE A 125 -0.18 11.79 9.80
C ILE A 125 -1.24 12.24 10.80
N LYS A 126 -2.48 12.38 10.30
CA LYS A 126 -3.70 12.39 11.10
C LYS A 126 -4.48 11.12 10.77
N ARG A 127 -4.70 10.28 11.76
CA ARG A 127 -5.52 9.08 11.66
C ARG A 127 -6.95 9.40 12.05
N GLU A 128 -7.91 9.00 11.22
CA GLU A 128 -9.35 9.13 11.44
C GLU A 128 -10.03 7.79 11.09
N GLY A 129 -10.18 6.92 12.06
CA GLY A 129 -10.68 5.56 11.87
C GLY A 129 -9.76 4.75 10.94
N LYS A 130 -10.27 4.42 9.78
CA LYS A 130 -9.53 3.64 8.76
C LYS A 130 -8.90 4.51 7.66
N ILE A 131 -8.72 5.78 7.93
CA ILE A 131 -8.14 6.75 7.00
C ILE A 131 -6.92 7.40 7.65
N ASP A 132 -5.77 7.31 6.97
CA ASP A 132 -4.58 8.07 7.32
C ASP A 132 -4.43 9.25 6.36
N ILE A 133 -4.41 10.48 6.90
CA ILE A 133 -4.21 11.72 6.15
C ILE A 133 -2.77 12.17 6.37
N ILE A 134 -1.96 12.10 5.30
CA ILE A 134 -0.53 12.38 5.33
C ILE A 134 -0.27 13.73 4.66
N SER A 135 0.41 14.61 5.35
CA SER A 135 0.85 15.91 4.84
C SER A 135 2.27 15.79 4.27
N LYS A 136 2.49 16.33 3.07
CA LYS A 136 3.76 16.23 2.32
C LYS A 136 4.23 14.77 2.24
N GLY A 137 3.33 13.92 1.75
CA GLY A 137 3.55 12.48 1.66
C GLY A 137 4.46 12.11 0.50
N VAL A 138 5.39 11.20 0.74
CA VAL A 138 6.20 10.55 -0.29
C VAL A 138 5.97 9.05 -0.18
N TYR A 139 5.49 8.45 -1.25
CA TYR A 139 5.28 7.02 -1.37
C TYR A 139 6.30 6.39 -2.32
N SER A 140 6.85 5.24 -1.96
CA SER A 140 7.67 4.41 -2.84
C SER A 140 7.52 2.93 -2.49
N PRO A 141 7.36 2.04 -3.49
CA PRO A 141 7.38 0.59 -3.29
C PRO A 141 8.80 0.01 -3.26
N CYS A 142 9.84 0.83 -3.46
CA CYS A 142 11.22 0.34 -3.52
C CYS A 142 11.70 -0.23 -2.18
N ASP A 143 12.33 -1.38 -2.22
CA ASP A 143 13.10 -1.87 -1.06
C ASP A 143 14.42 -1.07 -0.95
N SER A 144 14.67 -0.49 0.24
CA SER A 144 15.89 0.29 0.53
C SER A 144 17.19 -0.54 0.45
N LYS A 145 17.08 -1.86 0.34
CA LYS A 145 18.24 -2.75 0.23
C LYS A 145 18.82 -2.84 -1.19
N ILE A 146 18.08 -2.37 -2.19
CA ILE A 146 18.55 -2.39 -3.58
C ILE A 146 19.45 -1.18 -3.79
N LYS A 147 20.77 -1.42 -3.93
CA LYS A 147 21.73 -0.46 -4.46
C LYS A 147 21.87 -0.71 -5.94
N ILE A 148 21.42 0.21 -6.77
CA ILE A 148 21.70 0.18 -8.22
C ILE A 148 22.79 1.19 -8.50
N ALA A 149 23.97 0.72 -8.85
CA ALA A 149 25.17 1.53 -8.97
C ALA A 149 25.43 2.35 -7.70
N ASN A 150 25.56 3.67 -7.78
CA ASN A 150 25.75 4.56 -6.65
C ASN A 150 24.44 5.21 -6.15
N PHE A 151 23.27 4.80 -6.67
CA PHE A 151 21.98 5.34 -6.28
C PHE A 151 21.37 4.49 -5.18
N LEU A 152 20.96 5.16 -4.09
CA LEU A 152 20.10 4.57 -3.07
C LEU A 152 18.65 4.68 -3.53
N CYS A 153 17.87 3.60 -3.38
CA CYS A 153 16.42 3.69 -3.53
C CYS A 153 15.83 4.90 -2.76
N PRO A 154 14.75 5.52 -3.30
CA PRO A 154 13.87 4.91 -4.30
C PRO A 154 14.26 5.23 -5.74
N ILE A 155 14.19 4.22 -6.61
CA ILE A 155 14.31 4.42 -8.06
C ILE A 155 13.21 5.34 -8.55
N TRP A 156 11.98 5.13 -8.03
CA TRP A 156 10.86 6.02 -8.27
C TRP A 156 10.04 6.28 -7.02
N GLN A 157 9.41 7.43 -6.97
CA GLN A 157 8.57 7.87 -5.87
C GLN A 157 7.43 8.78 -6.34
N LEU A 158 6.35 8.78 -5.57
CA LEU A 158 5.24 9.73 -5.70
C LEU A 158 5.31 10.70 -4.53
N GLU A 159 5.52 11.98 -4.82
CA GLU A 159 5.48 13.07 -3.85
C GLU A 159 4.12 13.77 -3.94
N SER A 160 3.48 14.04 -2.82
CA SER A 160 2.17 14.67 -2.79
C SER A 160 2.09 15.69 -1.67
N GLU A 161 1.42 16.81 -1.91
CA GLU A 161 1.17 17.81 -0.86
C GLU A 161 0.29 17.23 0.23
N LYS A 162 -0.75 16.47 -0.18
CA LYS A 162 -1.63 15.73 0.71
C LYS A 162 -1.90 14.35 0.12
N MET A 163 -1.73 13.33 0.94
CA MET A 163 -2.03 11.94 0.61
C MET A 163 -3.05 11.42 1.64
N LEU A 164 -4.07 10.72 1.17
CA LEU A 164 -5.08 10.07 2.00
C LEU A 164 -5.05 8.58 1.66
N HIS A 165 -4.72 7.76 2.64
CA HIS A 165 -4.75 6.31 2.52
C HIS A 165 -6.04 5.79 3.16
N ASP A 166 -6.94 5.28 2.33
CA ASP A 166 -8.21 4.68 2.75
C ASP A 166 -8.01 3.16 2.81
N TYR A 167 -8.01 2.62 4.02
CA TYR A 167 -7.77 1.19 4.27
C TYR A 167 -8.98 0.30 3.99
N ASP A 168 -10.20 0.88 3.92
CA ASP A 168 -11.39 0.12 3.55
C ASP A 168 -11.51 -0.01 2.03
N LYS A 169 -11.37 1.10 1.33
CA LYS A 169 -11.45 1.13 -0.13
C LYS A 169 -10.17 0.64 -0.79
N LEU A 170 -9.08 0.58 -0.03
CA LEU A 170 -7.73 0.24 -0.49
C LEU A 170 -7.28 1.12 -1.67
N PHE A 171 -7.34 2.44 -1.46
CA PHE A 171 -6.87 3.46 -2.38
C PHE A 171 -6.02 4.52 -1.69
N LEU A 172 -5.10 5.08 -2.46
CA LEU A 172 -4.35 6.29 -2.12
C LEU A 172 -4.89 7.45 -2.98
N TYR A 173 -5.52 8.43 -2.32
CA TYR A 173 -5.96 9.68 -2.94
C TYR A 173 -4.87 10.73 -2.71
N GLN A 174 -4.37 11.33 -3.77
CA GLN A 174 -3.22 12.21 -3.70
C GLN A 174 -3.52 13.55 -4.38
N LYS A 175 -3.13 14.64 -3.74
CA LYS A 175 -3.23 16.00 -4.26
C LYS A 175 -1.86 16.56 -4.62
N HIS A 176 -1.78 17.26 -5.77
CA HIS A 176 -0.56 17.86 -6.30
C HIS A 176 0.60 16.87 -6.32
N SER A 177 0.37 15.74 -7.00
CA SER A 177 1.30 14.63 -7.04
C SER A 177 2.32 14.80 -8.14
N LYS A 178 3.58 14.54 -7.81
CA LYS A 178 4.72 14.50 -8.72
C LYS A 178 5.32 13.11 -8.68
N MET A 179 5.45 12.47 -9.84
CA MET A 179 6.23 11.26 -9.96
C MET A 179 7.68 11.63 -10.27
N ARG A 180 8.61 11.08 -9.48
CA ARG A 180 10.04 11.19 -9.73
C ARG A 180 10.64 9.84 -10.00
N VAL A 181 11.53 9.81 -10.98
CA VAL A 181 12.38 8.65 -11.28
C VAL A 181 13.82 9.13 -11.22
N PHE A 182 14.68 8.47 -10.44
CA PHE A 182 16.04 8.94 -10.12
C PHE A 182 16.08 10.41 -9.71
N ASN A 183 15.10 10.81 -8.89
CA ASN A 183 14.89 12.17 -8.40
C ASN A 183 14.52 13.21 -9.49
N LEU A 184 14.38 12.83 -10.75
CA LEU A 184 13.90 13.70 -11.82
C LEU A 184 12.37 13.68 -11.88
N PRO A 185 11.69 14.84 -11.88
CA PRO A 185 10.24 14.89 -12.01
C PRO A 185 9.85 14.56 -13.46
N ILE A 186 9.11 13.46 -13.64
CA ILE A 186 8.69 12.99 -14.98
C ILE A 186 7.20 13.17 -15.24
N PHE A 187 6.40 13.32 -14.17
CA PHE A 187 4.95 13.43 -14.28
C PHE A 187 4.39 14.28 -13.14
N TYR A 188 3.34 15.04 -13.43
CA TYR A 188 2.56 15.81 -12.44
C TYR A 188 1.07 15.62 -12.67
N SER A 189 0.33 15.47 -11.58
CA SER A 189 -1.14 15.49 -11.59
C SER A 189 -1.68 16.29 -10.42
N PRO A 190 -2.66 17.18 -10.62
CA PRO A 190 -3.31 17.89 -9.51
C PRO A 190 -4.08 16.93 -8.59
N TYR A 191 -4.63 15.85 -9.15
CA TYR A 191 -5.29 14.77 -8.42
C TYR A 191 -4.86 13.43 -9.00
N LEU A 192 -4.40 12.54 -8.14
CA LEU A 192 -3.99 11.20 -8.52
C LEU A 192 -4.67 10.19 -7.60
N LEU A 193 -5.28 9.18 -8.18
CA LEU A 193 -5.85 8.03 -7.48
C LEU A 193 -5.04 6.79 -7.87
N THR A 194 -4.43 6.15 -6.88
CA THR A 194 -3.71 4.90 -7.09
C THR A 194 -4.27 3.81 -6.18
N PRO A 195 -4.29 2.55 -6.60
CA PRO A 195 -4.58 1.45 -5.69
C PRO A 195 -3.61 1.45 -4.51
N SER A 196 -4.11 1.11 -3.33
CA SER A 196 -3.25 0.86 -2.17
C SER A 196 -2.34 -0.34 -2.44
N PRO A 197 -1.07 -0.31 -2.05
CA PRO A 197 -0.17 -1.46 -2.17
C PRO A 197 -0.63 -2.67 -1.34
N LEU A 198 -1.46 -2.45 -0.32
CA LEU A 198 -2.05 -3.53 0.50
C LEU A 198 -3.17 -4.31 -0.21
N ARG A 199 -3.55 -3.88 -1.41
CA ARG A 199 -4.60 -4.54 -2.18
C ARG A 199 -4.06 -5.83 -2.81
N LYS A 200 -4.63 -6.95 -2.42
CA LYS A 200 -4.30 -8.28 -2.97
C LYS A 200 -5.05 -8.58 -4.27
N GLU A 201 -6.19 -7.93 -4.50
CA GLU A 201 -6.96 -8.10 -5.73
C GLU A 201 -6.38 -7.29 -6.88
N ARG A 202 -6.43 -7.87 -8.10
CA ARG A 202 -6.06 -7.13 -9.31
C ARG A 202 -6.97 -5.92 -9.49
N LYS A 203 -6.41 -4.76 -9.74
CA LYS A 203 -7.16 -3.54 -10.11
C LYS A 203 -6.39 -2.72 -11.12
N SER A 204 -7.18 -2.02 -11.94
CA SER A 204 -6.64 -1.08 -12.91
C SER A 204 -5.82 0.01 -12.23
N GLY A 205 -4.69 0.36 -12.84
CA GLY A 205 -3.79 1.40 -12.31
C GLY A 205 -2.47 1.49 -13.07
N PHE A 206 -1.68 2.52 -12.77
CA PHE A 206 -0.34 2.67 -13.31
C PHE A 206 0.58 1.58 -12.78
N LEU A 207 1.34 0.99 -13.68
CA LEU A 207 2.44 0.09 -13.35
C LEU A 207 3.75 0.89 -13.19
N THR A 208 4.79 0.21 -12.74
CA THR A 208 6.11 0.80 -12.57
C THR A 208 6.61 1.39 -13.89
N PRO A 209 6.95 2.68 -13.94
CA PRO A 209 7.56 3.27 -15.12
C PRO A 209 8.92 2.68 -15.37
N SER A 210 9.34 2.62 -16.64
CA SER A 210 10.69 2.22 -17.01
C SER A 210 11.41 3.30 -17.79
N ILE A 211 12.71 3.43 -17.54
CA ILE A 211 13.63 4.26 -18.32
C ILE A 211 14.78 3.37 -18.75
N ASN A 212 14.94 3.22 -20.06
CA ASN A 212 16.06 2.49 -20.66
C ASN A 212 17.00 3.48 -21.36
N LEU A 213 18.27 3.39 -21.05
CA LEU A 213 19.33 4.17 -21.69
C LEU A 213 20.18 3.22 -22.50
N ASN A 214 20.26 3.46 -23.80
CA ASN A 214 21.12 2.70 -24.70
C ASN A 214 22.29 3.59 -25.16
N PHE A 215 23.48 3.08 -25.02
CA PHE A 215 24.72 3.77 -25.40
C PHE A 215 25.28 3.12 -26.66
N PHE A 216 25.29 3.86 -27.76
CA PHE A 216 25.85 3.40 -29.03
C PHE A 216 26.96 4.37 -29.45
N ASP A 217 28.22 3.94 -29.38
CA ASP A 217 29.41 4.73 -29.71
C ASP A 217 29.35 6.15 -29.08
N THR A 218 29.00 7.15 -29.91
CA THR A 218 28.89 8.56 -29.51
C THR A 218 27.46 9.03 -29.29
N LYS A 219 26.47 8.14 -29.45
CA LYS A 219 25.05 8.50 -29.37
C LYS A 219 24.39 7.82 -28.20
N ILE A 220 23.59 8.59 -27.48
CA ILE A 220 22.75 8.09 -26.38
C ILE A 220 21.30 8.13 -26.83
N SER A 221 20.59 7.01 -26.72
CA SER A 221 19.15 6.97 -26.86
C SER A 221 18.48 6.63 -25.55
N GLN A 222 17.37 7.30 -25.28
CA GLN A 222 16.57 7.09 -24.09
C GLN A 222 15.17 6.63 -24.48
N SER A 223 14.67 5.61 -23.80
CA SER A 223 13.30 5.14 -23.91
C SER A 223 12.61 5.21 -22.55
N THR A 224 11.51 5.93 -22.50
CA THR A 224 10.71 6.08 -21.27
C THR A 224 9.31 5.52 -21.48
N SER A 225 8.82 4.70 -20.55
CA SER A 225 7.45 4.16 -20.60
C SER A 225 6.73 4.32 -19.28
N LEU A 226 5.41 4.51 -19.37
CA LEU A 226 4.50 4.56 -18.21
C LEU A 226 3.29 3.66 -18.48
N PRO A 227 3.38 2.35 -18.18
CA PRO A 227 2.30 1.42 -18.46
C PRO A 227 1.08 1.68 -17.56
N TYR A 228 -0.11 1.45 -18.13
CA TYR A 228 -1.36 1.43 -17.39
C TYR A 228 -2.05 0.07 -17.57
N TYR A 229 -2.35 -0.60 -16.46
CA TYR A 229 -3.01 -1.88 -16.41
C TYR A 229 -4.52 -1.71 -16.24
N PHE A 230 -5.30 -2.37 -17.09
CA PHE A 230 -6.75 -2.46 -17.03
C PHE A 230 -7.16 -3.86 -16.59
N ASN A 231 -7.77 -3.98 -15.42
CA ASN A 231 -8.47 -5.20 -15.01
C ASN A 231 -9.87 -5.19 -15.62
N LEU A 232 -10.07 -5.87 -16.74
CA LEU A 232 -11.34 -5.88 -17.46
C LEU A 232 -12.34 -6.83 -16.81
N SER A 233 -11.86 -8.02 -16.39
CA SER A 233 -12.65 -9.02 -15.65
C SER A 233 -11.69 -9.99 -14.93
N GLN A 234 -12.24 -11.02 -14.27
CA GLN A 234 -11.40 -12.04 -13.60
C GLN A 234 -10.52 -12.82 -14.57
N ASP A 235 -10.96 -12.98 -15.80
CA ASP A 235 -10.33 -13.76 -16.87
C ASP A 235 -9.68 -12.90 -17.96
N LYS A 236 -9.79 -11.55 -17.90
CA LYS A 236 -9.35 -10.63 -18.95
C LYS A 236 -8.59 -9.44 -18.39
N GLU A 237 -7.50 -9.12 -19.04
CA GLU A 237 -6.69 -7.96 -18.69
C GLU A 237 -6.10 -7.30 -19.95
N LEU A 238 -5.84 -6.02 -19.86
CA LEU A 238 -5.19 -5.23 -20.90
C LEU A 238 -4.14 -4.33 -20.27
N THR A 239 -2.93 -4.30 -20.83
CA THR A 239 -1.93 -3.31 -20.45
C THR A 239 -1.68 -2.39 -21.64
N PHE A 240 -1.87 -1.10 -21.43
CA PHE A 240 -1.50 -0.05 -22.38
C PHE A 240 -0.16 0.57 -21.95
N THR A 241 0.84 0.55 -22.86
CA THR A 241 2.18 1.06 -22.59
C THR A 241 2.56 2.10 -23.64
N PRO A 242 2.41 3.41 -23.34
CA PRO A 242 3.02 4.47 -24.12
C PRO A 242 4.54 4.47 -23.88
N ILE A 243 5.31 4.53 -24.95
CA ILE A 243 6.77 4.56 -24.92
C ILE A 243 7.23 5.76 -25.76
N ILE A 244 8.08 6.58 -25.18
CA ILE A 244 8.66 7.75 -25.85
C ILE A 244 10.17 7.53 -25.95
N ASN A 245 10.67 7.58 -27.16
CA ASN A 245 12.10 7.41 -27.45
C ASN A 245 12.70 8.74 -27.88
N TYR A 246 13.89 9.05 -27.37
CA TYR A 246 14.65 10.25 -27.69
C TYR A 246 16.10 9.90 -28.00
N GLY A 247 16.74 10.64 -28.89
CA GLY A 247 18.15 10.51 -29.19
C GLY A 247 18.47 9.39 -30.21
N GLY A 248 19.73 9.02 -30.31
CA GLY A 248 20.18 7.98 -31.26
C GLY A 248 20.20 8.40 -32.75
N GLY A 249 19.96 9.69 -33.03
CA GLY A 249 19.88 10.19 -34.44
C GLY A 249 18.45 10.23 -34.99
N ILE A 250 17.46 9.88 -34.17
CA ILE A 250 16.04 10.02 -34.42
C ILE A 250 15.56 11.16 -33.50
N ASP A 251 14.89 12.18 -34.05
CA ASP A 251 14.47 13.35 -33.24
C ASP A 251 13.51 12.97 -32.15
N SER A 252 12.53 12.13 -32.42
CA SER A 252 11.71 11.43 -31.41
C SER A 252 10.86 10.34 -32.09
N SER A 253 10.57 9.28 -31.39
CA SER A 253 9.56 8.30 -31.78
C SER A 253 8.63 7.97 -30.65
N GLN A 254 7.38 7.68 -30.99
CA GLN A 254 6.38 7.23 -30.03
C GLN A 254 5.92 5.84 -30.40
N ARG A 255 5.90 4.96 -29.41
CA ARG A 255 5.40 3.60 -29.55
C ARG A 255 4.25 3.40 -28.58
N PHE A 256 3.16 2.85 -29.06
CA PHE A 256 2.01 2.47 -28.26
C PHE A 256 1.85 0.96 -28.29
N LYS A 257 1.96 0.32 -27.13
CA LYS A 257 1.80 -1.10 -26.94
C LYS A 257 0.51 -1.41 -26.22
N PHE A 258 -0.24 -2.41 -26.71
CA PHE A 258 -1.42 -2.97 -26.06
C PHE A 258 -1.17 -4.47 -25.89
N ASP A 259 -1.06 -4.92 -24.67
CA ASP A 259 -0.89 -6.32 -24.31
C ASP A 259 -2.22 -6.80 -23.69
N TYR A 260 -3.00 -7.62 -24.43
CA TYR A 260 -4.25 -8.20 -23.97
C TYR A 260 -4.06 -9.67 -23.65
N ASN A 261 -4.51 -10.09 -22.46
CA ASN A 261 -4.48 -11.47 -22.02
C ASN A 261 -5.89 -11.91 -21.63
N GLN A 262 -6.28 -13.12 -22.06
CA GLN A 262 -7.54 -13.74 -21.69
C GLN A 262 -7.35 -15.22 -21.37
N ILE A 263 -7.88 -15.64 -20.20
CA ILE A 263 -7.97 -17.05 -19.81
C ILE A 263 -9.25 -17.61 -20.45
N LEU A 264 -9.08 -18.67 -21.24
CA LEU A 264 -10.17 -19.38 -21.91
C LEU A 264 -10.29 -20.78 -21.32
N PRO A 265 -11.46 -21.46 -21.44
CA PRO A 265 -11.57 -22.88 -21.11
C PRO A 265 -10.57 -23.69 -21.95
N GLY A 266 -9.54 -24.23 -21.30
CA GLY A 266 -8.52 -25.05 -21.93
C GLY A 266 -7.29 -24.31 -22.46
N GLY A 267 -7.14 -23.01 -22.23
CA GLY A 267 -5.95 -22.30 -22.69
C GLY A 267 -5.87 -20.83 -22.31
N ASN A 268 -4.87 -20.15 -22.83
CA ASN A 268 -4.63 -18.72 -22.63
C ASN A 268 -4.42 -18.04 -23.98
N LEU A 269 -5.16 -16.97 -24.23
CA LEU A 269 -5.00 -16.09 -25.40
C LEU A 269 -4.21 -14.86 -25.02
N GLU A 270 -3.10 -14.63 -25.70
CA GLU A 270 -2.26 -13.43 -25.61
C GLU A 270 -2.29 -12.69 -26.94
N THR A 271 -2.72 -11.43 -26.95
CA THR A 271 -2.73 -10.55 -28.11
C THR A 271 -1.87 -9.34 -27.84
N LYS A 272 -0.86 -9.11 -28.69
CA LYS A 272 0.02 -7.94 -28.62
C LYS A 272 -0.19 -7.09 -29.87
N LEU A 273 -0.56 -5.83 -29.65
CA LEU A 273 -0.70 -4.84 -30.71
C LEU A 273 0.28 -3.69 -30.44
N THR A 274 1.07 -3.35 -31.44
CA THR A 274 2.07 -2.30 -31.33
C THR A 274 1.92 -1.33 -32.52
N PHE A 275 1.95 -0.03 -32.22
CA PHE A 275 2.00 1.05 -33.20
C PHE A 275 3.22 1.89 -32.94
N ASP A 276 4.02 2.11 -33.98
CA ASP A 276 5.19 2.97 -33.97
C ASP A 276 4.91 4.21 -34.83
N THR A 277 5.24 5.39 -34.29
CA THR A 277 5.26 6.63 -35.04
C THR A 277 6.65 7.23 -34.92
N THR A 278 7.37 7.31 -36.06
CA THR A 278 8.71 7.90 -36.12
C THR A 278 8.63 9.16 -36.97
N PHE A 279 9.19 10.26 -36.48
CA PHE A 279 9.33 11.49 -37.23
C PHE A 279 10.72 11.44 -37.92
N GLU A 280 10.75 11.42 -39.26
CA GLU A 280 11.97 11.40 -40.01
C GLU A 280 12.26 12.82 -40.57
N ASN A 281 13.30 13.45 -40.05
CA ASN A 281 13.66 14.86 -40.34
C ASN A 281 14.68 15.00 -41.47
N GLN A 282 14.71 14.07 -42.44
CA GLN A 282 15.56 14.20 -43.61
C GLN A 282 14.75 14.39 -44.88
N ASN A 283 14.39 15.64 -45.17
CA ASN A 283 13.76 16.11 -46.43
C ASN A 283 12.28 15.80 -46.69
N SER A 284 11.55 15.24 -45.77
CA SER A 284 10.08 15.16 -45.86
C SER A 284 9.46 15.18 -44.45
N ASP A 285 8.55 16.10 -44.19
CA ASP A 285 7.71 16.17 -42.95
C ASP A 285 6.73 14.99 -42.86
N LYS A 286 7.22 13.77 -43.08
CA LYS A 286 6.36 12.56 -43.05
C LYS A 286 6.56 11.77 -41.79
N TRP A 287 5.47 11.52 -41.10
CA TRP A 287 5.39 10.52 -40.06
C TRP A 287 5.37 9.13 -40.69
N LEU A 288 6.38 8.32 -40.44
CA LEU A 288 6.34 6.89 -40.69
C LEU A 288 5.46 6.24 -39.61
N LYS A 289 4.50 5.42 -40.06
CA LYS A 289 3.60 4.66 -39.18
C LYS A 289 3.79 3.18 -39.46
N GLU A 290 4.22 2.47 -38.44
CA GLU A 290 4.36 1.03 -38.49
C GLU A 290 3.49 0.39 -37.45
N GLY A 291 2.97 -0.80 -37.70
CA GLY A 291 2.17 -1.55 -36.76
C GLY A 291 2.42 -3.04 -36.82
N SER A 292 2.32 -3.72 -35.70
CA SER A 292 2.37 -5.17 -35.61
C SER A 292 1.24 -5.72 -34.75
N LEU A 293 0.67 -6.85 -35.15
CA LEU A 293 -0.31 -7.60 -34.39
C LEU A 293 0.20 -9.04 -34.23
N ILE A 294 0.34 -9.49 -32.99
CA ILE A 294 0.78 -10.84 -32.67
C ILE A 294 -0.28 -11.48 -31.78
N ASN A 295 -0.82 -12.61 -32.22
CA ASN A 295 -1.75 -13.42 -31.43
C ASN A 295 -1.10 -14.77 -31.10
N ASN A 296 -1.04 -15.12 -29.85
CA ASN A 296 -0.56 -16.40 -29.36
C ASN A 296 -1.70 -17.08 -28.59
N TYR A 297 -2.00 -18.32 -28.94
CA TYR A 297 -2.91 -19.16 -28.17
C TYR A 297 -2.14 -20.35 -27.61
N ASN A 298 -2.04 -20.42 -26.29
CA ASN A 298 -1.40 -21.53 -25.58
C ASN A 298 -2.48 -22.45 -25.01
N GLN A 299 -2.59 -23.67 -25.54
CA GLN A 299 -3.53 -24.67 -25.06
C GLN A 299 -2.86 -25.57 -24.03
N ASN A 300 -3.50 -25.73 -22.86
CA ASN A 300 -3.09 -26.72 -21.87
C ASN A 300 -3.68 -28.07 -22.29
N ILE A 301 -2.89 -28.89 -22.94
CA ILE A 301 -3.26 -30.28 -23.19
C ILE A 301 -3.04 -31.05 -21.88
N ASN A 302 -4.09 -31.32 -21.14
CA ASN A 302 -3.99 -32.26 -20.01
C ASN A 302 -3.56 -33.60 -20.57
N GLU A 303 -2.40 -34.11 -20.19
CA GLU A 303 -1.95 -35.47 -20.36
C GLU A 303 -2.83 -36.40 -19.53
N LYS A 304 -4.07 -36.63 -19.99
CA LYS A 304 -4.94 -37.70 -19.55
C LYS A 304 -5.40 -38.48 -20.77
N PHE A 305 -4.43 -39.04 -21.48
CA PHE A 305 -4.62 -40.20 -22.33
C PHE A 305 -3.49 -41.18 -22.02
N ASN A 306 -3.73 -41.97 -21.00
CA ASN A 306 -3.17 -43.32 -20.82
C ASN A 306 -4.32 -44.25 -20.54
#